data_61d892915835417c2f0dffe7e92af3a7
#
_entry.id   61d892915835417c2f0dffe7e92af3a7
#
_cell.length_a   1.000
_cell.length_b   1.000
_cell.length_c   1.000
_cell.angle_alpha   90.00
_cell.angle_beta   90.00
_cell.angle_gamma   90.00
#
_symmetry.space_group_name_H-M   'P 1'
#
loop_
_entity.id
_entity.type
_entity.pdbx_description
1 polymer ?
#
loop_
_entity_poly.entity_id
_entity_poly.type
_entity_poly.pdbx_seq_one_letter_code
_entity_poly.pdbx_strand_id
1 'polypeptide(L)'
;MKDYKVSVIVPVYNAENYIKKCVDSLTNQTYRNLEIVLVDDGSKDNSGKICDELAAKDERIKVIHKENGGLISAWKRGVAESSGDYLNFIDSDDWVDLNMIEEMAEYLTGEEREIVAGDYVIEKDDGSSRPVYQQLSPGIYDRAAIEKDVIPNLLGRENRYVTISRCMKLIGRRLIEENCKYTNPLVVTGEDTTIMLPALIDCNRLVVMDHKPYYHYLYVQESMIHKYNKGLYENILLLIETTQQIVRDKFAGEELSLRLKQVDQEAVFWMMLVLKNEARGNPKGYRDNILKVCKSDTVRKLIKETRIEVKEKSNRLLYLVMKYPNHLTVSLLRLAMIWYYRK
;
A
#
# COMPACT_ATOMS: atom_id res chain seq x y z
N MET A 1 -0.85 31.16 1.46
CA MET A 1 -0.40 29.74 1.29
C MET A 1 0.92 29.76 0.56
N LYS A 2 1.92 28.98 0.96
CA LYS A 2 3.12 28.78 0.14
C LYS A 2 2.71 27.90 -1.05
N ASP A 3 3.14 28.25 -2.24
CA ASP A 3 2.76 27.59 -3.49
C ASP A 3 3.81 26.50 -3.83
N TYR A 4 3.73 25.36 -3.12
CA TYR A 4 4.60 24.22 -3.37
C TYR A 4 4.17 23.46 -4.63
N LYS A 5 5.13 23.05 -5.45
CA LYS A 5 4.83 22.21 -6.60
C LYS A 5 4.55 20.77 -6.16
N VAL A 6 3.42 20.21 -6.58
CA VAL A 6 3.05 18.81 -6.32
C VAL A 6 3.14 18.00 -7.61
N SER A 7 3.90 16.90 -7.58
CA SER A 7 3.93 15.93 -8.66
C SER A 7 3.00 14.76 -8.34
N VAL A 8 1.98 14.58 -9.17
CA VAL A 8 1.08 13.42 -9.12
C VAL A 8 1.62 12.33 -10.03
N ILE A 9 2.04 11.21 -9.46
CA ILE A 9 2.60 10.07 -10.19
C ILE A 9 1.51 9.02 -10.39
N VAL A 10 1.22 8.69 -11.65
CA VAL A 10 0.19 7.71 -12.03
C VAL A 10 0.85 6.59 -12.84
N PRO A 11 1.15 5.44 -12.24
CA PRO A 11 1.54 4.24 -12.98
C PRO A 11 0.36 3.71 -13.79
N VAL A 12 0.58 3.42 -15.06
CA VAL A 12 -0.47 2.97 -15.99
C VAL A 12 -0.06 1.63 -16.61
N TYR A 13 -0.92 0.61 -16.47
CA TYR A 13 -0.75 -0.66 -17.16
C TYR A 13 -2.11 -1.32 -17.43
N ASN A 14 -2.49 -1.42 -18.71
CA ASN A 14 -3.77 -1.98 -19.15
C ASN A 14 -4.99 -1.39 -18.40
N ALA A 15 -5.09 -0.08 -18.37
CA ALA A 15 -6.09 0.70 -17.65
C ALA A 15 -7.04 1.50 -18.59
N GLU A 16 -7.22 1.08 -19.85
CA GLU A 16 -7.99 1.83 -20.85
C GLU A 16 -9.41 2.21 -20.41
N ASN A 17 -10.03 1.40 -19.54
CA ASN A 17 -11.37 1.62 -19.03
C ASN A 17 -11.43 2.63 -17.88
N TYR A 18 -10.30 2.94 -17.23
CA TYR A 18 -10.26 3.68 -15.97
C TYR A 18 -9.45 4.99 -16.07
N ILE A 19 -8.34 4.98 -16.81
CA ILE A 19 -7.36 6.06 -16.84
C ILE A 19 -7.97 7.44 -17.16
N LYS A 20 -8.99 7.51 -17.98
CA LYS A 20 -9.66 8.78 -18.28
C LYS A 20 -10.31 9.39 -17.04
N LYS A 21 -11.05 8.60 -16.25
CA LYS A 21 -11.69 9.06 -15.00
C LYS A 21 -10.64 9.51 -13.97
N CYS A 22 -9.57 8.73 -13.84
CA CYS A 22 -8.43 9.06 -12.99
C CYS A 22 -7.86 10.43 -13.36
N VAL A 23 -7.45 10.63 -14.60
CA VAL A 23 -6.81 11.87 -15.07
C VAL A 23 -7.80 13.05 -15.07
N ASP A 24 -9.07 12.86 -15.42
CA ASP A 24 -10.10 13.90 -15.31
C ASP A 24 -10.21 14.41 -13.85
N SER A 25 -10.08 13.56 -12.83
CA SER A 25 -10.10 13.97 -11.42
C SER A 25 -8.86 14.80 -11.02
N LEU A 26 -7.74 14.59 -11.70
CA LEU A 26 -6.47 15.29 -11.45
C LEU A 26 -6.40 16.63 -12.20
N THR A 27 -6.82 16.68 -13.45
CA THR A 27 -6.81 17.91 -14.26
C THR A 27 -7.79 18.95 -13.74
N ASN A 28 -8.88 18.51 -13.08
CA ASN A 28 -9.89 19.37 -12.47
C ASN A 28 -9.60 19.73 -10.99
N GLN A 29 -8.45 19.34 -10.42
CA GLN A 29 -8.09 19.76 -9.07
C GLN A 29 -8.14 21.28 -8.91
N THR A 30 -8.61 21.74 -7.75
CA THR A 30 -8.64 23.17 -7.39
C THR A 30 -7.23 23.73 -7.18
N TYR A 31 -6.30 22.92 -6.68
CA TYR A 31 -4.88 23.24 -6.60
C TYR A 31 -4.25 23.28 -8.00
N ARG A 32 -3.56 24.37 -8.34
CA ARG A 32 -3.09 24.61 -9.72
C ARG A 32 -1.62 24.29 -9.96
N ASN A 33 -0.76 24.42 -8.92
CA ASN A 33 0.68 24.16 -9.06
C ASN A 33 0.98 22.65 -9.06
N LEU A 34 0.43 21.96 -10.05
CA LEU A 34 0.54 20.53 -10.25
C LEU A 34 1.32 20.18 -11.52
N GLU A 35 2.06 19.10 -11.48
CA GLU A 35 2.41 18.31 -12.66
C GLU A 35 1.85 16.89 -12.49
N ILE A 36 1.37 16.31 -13.58
CA ILE A 36 0.78 14.96 -13.61
C ILE A 36 1.67 14.10 -14.49
N VAL A 37 2.30 13.08 -13.91
CA VAL A 37 3.24 12.20 -14.62
C VAL A 37 2.59 10.83 -14.81
N LEU A 38 2.11 10.58 -16.04
CA LEU A 38 1.53 9.30 -16.45
C LEU A 38 2.67 8.40 -16.94
N VAL A 39 2.86 7.25 -16.30
CA VAL A 39 3.91 6.31 -16.68
C VAL A 39 3.28 5.04 -17.24
N ASP A 40 3.19 4.97 -18.56
CA ASP A 40 2.74 3.77 -19.27
C ASP A 40 3.82 2.69 -19.22
N ASP A 41 3.59 1.67 -18.41
CA ASP A 41 4.50 0.55 -18.18
C ASP A 41 4.33 -0.55 -19.25
N GLY A 42 4.29 -0.16 -20.53
CA GLY A 42 4.19 -1.06 -21.67
C GLY A 42 2.81 -1.70 -21.78
N SER A 43 1.75 -0.91 -21.67
CA SER A 43 0.37 -1.37 -21.86
C SER A 43 0.15 -2.01 -23.22
N LYS A 44 -0.70 -3.03 -23.27
CA LYS A 44 -1.04 -3.75 -24.51
C LYS A 44 -2.41 -3.39 -25.06
N ASP A 45 -3.18 -2.62 -24.30
CA ASP A 45 -4.47 -2.03 -24.66
C ASP A 45 -4.29 -0.58 -25.15
N ASN A 46 -5.37 0.20 -25.19
CA ASN A 46 -5.32 1.60 -25.63
C ASN A 46 -4.82 2.59 -24.57
N SER A 47 -4.38 2.15 -23.40
CA SER A 47 -3.97 3.03 -22.28
C SER A 47 -2.94 4.07 -22.70
N GLY A 48 -1.85 3.64 -23.37
CA GLY A 48 -0.80 4.55 -23.80
C GLY A 48 -1.32 5.64 -24.76
N LYS A 49 -2.15 5.27 -25.74
CA LYS A 49 -2.78 6.21 -26.66
C LYS A 49 -3.68 7.20 -25.94
N ILE A 50 -4.48 6.73 -24.97
CA ILE A 50 -5.34 7.59 -24.16
C ILE A 50 -4.51 8.58 -23.35
N CYS A 51 -3.38 8.16 -22.78
CA CYS A 51 -2.46 9.05 -22.07
C CYS A 51 -1.94 10.18 -22.97
N ASP A 52 -1.55 9.88 -24.23
CA ASP A 52 -1.10 10.88 -25.20
C ASP A 52 -2.23 11.86 -25.57
N GLU A 53 -3.45 11.35 -25.76
CA GLU A 53 -4.61 12.18 -26.07
C GLU A 53 -4.98 13.12 -24.89
N LEU A 54 -4.75 12.71 -23.65
CA LEU A 54 -4.95 13.52 -22.43
C LEU A 54 -3.86 14.59 -22.32
N ALA A 55 -2.60 14.22 -22.54
CA ALA A 55 -1.47 15.16 -22.51
C ALA A 55 -1.59 16.26 -23.57
N ALA A 56 -2.16 15.95 -24.74
CA ALA A 56 -2.40 16.96 -25.79
C ALA A 56 -3.43 18.03 -25.38
N LYS A 57 -4.19 17.81 -24.28
CA LYS A 57 -5.25 18.73 -23.80
C LYS A 57 -4.85 19.55 -22.58
N ASP A 58 -3.84 19.11 -21.82
CA ASP A 58 -3.40 19.77 -20.59
C ASP A 58 -1.86 19.72 -20.48
N GLU A 59 -1.23 20.88 -20.55
CA GLU A 59 0.24 21.03 -20.53
C GLU A 59 0.89 20.57 -19.22
N ARG A 60 0.12 20.39 -18.14
CA ARG A 60 0.61 19.87 -16.88
C ARG A 60 0.84 18.37 -16.92
N ILE A 61 0.35 17.66 -17.95
CA ILE A 61 0.49 16.22 -18.12
C ILE A 61 1.76 15.90 -18.87
N LYS A 62 2.62 15.09 -18.25
CA LYS A 62 3.80 14.46 -18.88
C LYS A 62 3.52 12.96 -19.04
N VAL A 63 3.69 12.42 -20.25
CA VAL A 63 3.58 10.97 -20.50
C VAL A 63 4.95 10.36 -20.68
N ILE A 64 5.15 9.19 -20.08
CA ILE A 64 6.38 8.41 -20.21
C ILE A 64 5.99 7.00 -20.62
N HIS A 65 6.40 6.57 -21.83
CA HIS A 65 6.26 5.19 -22.25
C HIS A 65 7.53 4.42 -21.93
N LYS A 66 7.41 3.21 -21.39
CA LYS A 66 8.54 2.32 -21.10
C LYS A 66 8.16 0.86 -21.29
N GLU A 67 9.18 0.01 -21.45
CA GLU A 67 8.96 -1.44 -21.38
C GLU A 67 8.44 -1.84 -20.00
N ASN A 68 7.55 -2.85 -19.97
CA ASN A 68 6.96 -3.32 -18.73
C ASN A 68 8.05 -3.78 -17.74
N GLY A 69 8.06 -3.17 -16.58
CA GLY A 69 8.97 -3.47 -15.46
C GLY A 69 8.25 -3.59 -14.12
N GLY A 70 6.91 -3.53 -14.14
CA GLY A 70 6.05 -3.62 -12.97
C GLY A 70 5.90 -2.30 -12.20
N LEU A 71 4.97 -2.31 -11.26
CA LEU A 71 4.48 -1.14 -10.55
C LEU A 71 5.61 -0.30 -9.91
N ILE A 72 6.55 -0.94 -9.20
CA ILE A 72 7.71 -0.25 -8.60
C ILE A 72 8.55 0.45 -9.65
N SER A 73 8.82 -0.20 -10.78
CA SER A 73 9.58 0.38 -11.89
C SER A 73 8.88 1.59 -12.49
N ALA A 74 7.55 1.51 -12.65
CA ALA A 74 6.76 2.59 -13.21
C ALA A 74 6.75 3.82 -12.30
N TRP A 75 6.37 3.70 -11.02
CA TRP A 75 6.31 4.87 -10.15
C TRP A 75 7.72 5.46 -9.87
N LYS A 76 8.77 4.64 -9.77
CA LYS A 76 10.16 5.14 -9.65
C LYS A 76 10.56 5.97 -10.87
N ARG A 77 10.19 5.54 -12.07
CA ARG A 77 10.41 6.33 -13.29
C ARG A 77 9.65 7.66 -13.22
N GLY A 78 8.41 7.64 -12.76
CA GLY A 78 7.61 8.85 -12.56
C GLY A 78 8.27 9.82 -11.56
N VAL A 79 8.76 9.34 -10.43
CA VAL A 79 9.50 10.16 -9.45
C VAL A 79 10.76 10.77 -10.07
N ALA A 80 11.55 9.98 -10.80
CA ALA A 80 12.80 10.45 -11.42
C ALA A 80 12.57 11.52 -12.50
N GLU A 81 11.41 11.51 -13.15
CA GLU A 81 11.05 12.43 -14.24
C GLU A 81 10.20 13.61 -13.78
N SER A 82 9.85 13.67 -12.50
CA SER A 82 9.04 14.72 -11.87
C SER A 82 9.91 15.74 -11.14
N SER A 83 9.35 16.92 -10.86
CA SER A 83 10.10 18.06 -10.30
C SER A 83 9.44 18.74 -9.09
N GLY A 84 8.28 18.24 -8.63
CA GLY A 84 7.55 18.83 -7.48
C GLY A 84 8.28 18.65 -6.16
N ASP A 85 8.05 19.56 -5.24
CA ASP A 85 8.57 19.52 -3.88
C ASP A 85 7.94 18.35 -3.09
N TYR A 86 6.70 18.06 -3.41
CA TYR A 86 5.91 16.96 -2.84
C TYR A 86 5.44 15.99 -3.91
N LEU A 87 5.30 14.74 -3.50
CA LEU A 87 4.81 13.64 -4.34
C LEU A 87 3.44 13.19 -3.84
N ASN A 88 2.55 12.93 -4.79
CA ASN A 88 1.29 12.22 -4.60
C ASN A 88 1.26 11.03 -5.55
N PHE A 89 0.73 9.90 -5.11
CA PHE A 89 0.62 8.69 -5.93
C PHE A 89 -0.85 8.31 -6.08
N ILE A 90 -1.27 8.09 -7.31
CA ILE A 90 -2.65 7.68 -7.63
C ILE A 90 -2.56 6.45 -8.54
N ASP A 91 -3.28 5.40 -8.20
CA ASP A 91 -3.38 4.23 -9.06
C ASP A 91 -4.34 4.53 -10.23
N SER A 92 -4.05 4.03 -11.42
CA SER A 92 -4.74 4.43 -12.67
C SER A 92 -6.20 3.99 -12.77
N ASP A 93 -6.64 3.12 -11.88
CA ASP A 93 -8.03 2.67 -11.75
C ASP A 93 -8.82 3.42 -10.66
N ASP A 94 -8.17 4.32 -9.89
CA ASP A 94 -8.74 5.12 -8.83
C ASP A 94 -9.01 6.57 -9.27
N TRP A 95 -9.67 7.36 -8.42
CA TRP A 95 -9.88 8.80 -8.63
C TRP A 95 -9.93 9.54 -7.30
N VAL A 96 -9.90 10.87 -7.35
CA VAL A 96 -9.85 11.72 -6.16
C VAL A 96 -10.86 12.87 -6.23
N ASP A 97 -11.29 13.37 -5.08
CA ASP A 97 -12.11 14.57 -4.99
C ASP A 97 -11.34 15.82 -5.47
N LEU A 98 -12.06 16.78 -6.04
CA LEU A 98 -11.47 17.95 -6.72
C LEU A 98 -10.66 18.87 -5.81
N ASN A 99 -10.91 18.85 -4.52
CA ASN A 99 -10.26 19.70 -3.50
C ASN A 99 -9.20 18.94 -2.67
N MET A 100 -8.94 17.65 -2.98
CA MET A 100 -8.03 16.82 -2.17
C MET A 100 -6.66 17.45 -2.02
N ILE A 101 -6.02 17.80 -3.14
CA ILE A 101 -4.64 18.30 -3.10
C ILE A 101 -4.58 19.69 -2.46
N GLU A 102 -5.56 20.55 -2.70
CA GLU A 102 -5.63 21.88 -2.09
C GLU A 102 -5.75 21.79 -0.57
N GLU A 103 -6.70 21.03 -0.05
CA GLU A 103 -6.88 20.87 1.39
C GLU A 103 -5.69 20.17 2.06
N MET A 104 -5.05 19.21 1.39
CA MET A 104 -3.80 18.61 1.88
C MET A 104 -2.64 19.61 1.88
N ALA A 105 -2.54 20.47 0.85
CA ALA A 105 -1.49 21.47 0.72
C ALA A 105 -1.58 22.59 1.77
N GLU A 106 -2.75 22.84 2.35
CA GLU A 106 -2.91 23.80 3.47
C GLU A 106 -2.07 23.41 4.69
N TYR A 107 -1.80 22.12 4.88
CA TYR A 107 -0.99 21.62 5.99
C TYR A 107 0.51 21.63 5.72
N LEU A 108 0.96 21.87 4.48
CA LEU A 108 2.37 21.85 4.12
C LEU A 108 3.13 23.03 4.72
N THR A 109 4.31 22.73 5.25
CA THR A 109 5.19 23.75 5.88
C THR A 109 6.47 24.02 5.07
N GLY A 110 6.83 23.12 4.15
CA GLY A 110 8.09 23.08 3.44
C GLY A 110 9.16 22.28 4.19
N GLU A 111 8.77 21.52 5.19
CA GLU A 111 9.64 20.53 5.80
C GLU A 111 9.86 19.38 4.79
N GLU A 112 11.11 19.13 4.40
CA GLU A 112 11.43 18.12 3.36
C GLU A 112 11.03 16.69 3.76
N ARG A 113 10.86 16.43 5.05
CA ARG A 113 10.48 15.14 5.61
C ARG A 113 9.13 15.21 6.32
N GLU A 114 8.13 15.76 5.64
CA GLU A 114 6.75 15.77 6.13
C GLU A 114 5.84 14.92 5.25
N ILE A 115 4.79 14.40 5.87
CA ILE A 115 3.72 13.63 5.24
C ILE A 115 2.39 14.20 5.70
N VAL A 116 1.49 14.48 4.76
CA VAL A 116 0.08 14.73 5.04
C VAL A 116 -0.70 13.51 4.57
N ALA A 117 -1.44 12.86 5.46
CA ALA A 117 -2.20 11.64 5.20
C ALA A 117 -3.70 11.91 5.32
N GLY A 118 -4.43 11.63 4.26
CA GLY A 118 -5.89 11.61 4.21
C GLY A 118 -6.45 10.21 4.41
N ASP A 119 -7.76 10.11 4.24
CA ASP A 119 -8.53 8.88 4.29
C ASP A 119 -8.97 8.47 2.87
N TYR A 120 -9.70 7.34 2.74
CA TYR A 120 -10.17 6.88 1.46
C TYR A 120 -11.57 6.25 1.52
N VAL A 121 -12.22 6.14 0.38
CA VAL A 121 -13.49 5.44 0.19
C VAL A 121 -13.23 4.18 -0.62
N ILE A 122 -13.76 3.05 -0.20
CA ILE A 122 -13.83 1.85 -1.03
C ILE A 122 -15.11 1.94 -1.86
N GLU A 123 -14.95 2.00 -3.17
CA GLU A 123 -16.04 2.02 -4.14
C GLU A 123 -16.21 0.64 -4.77
N LYS A 124 -17.44 0.13 -4.87
CA LYS A 124 -17.72 -1.16 -5.48
C LYS A 124 -18.54 -1.03 -6.75
N ASP A 125 -18.46 -2.04 -7.60
CA ASP A 125 -19.20 -2.12 -8.86
C ASP A 125 -20.72 -2.08 -8.68
N ASP A 126 -21.24 -2.46 -7.50
CA ASP A 126 -22.68 -2.39 -7.17
C ASP A 126 -23.16 -0.98 -6.78
N GLY A 127 -22.27 0.01 -6.84
CA GLY A 127 -22.52 1.41 -6.45
C GLY A 127 -22.49 1.65 -4.94
N SER A 128 -22.18 0.64 -4.12
CA SER A 128 -21.98 0.85 -2.70
C SER A 128 -20.60 1.41 -2.40
N SER A 129 -20.53 2.35 -1.45
CA SER A 129 -19.27 2.93 -1.01
C SER A 129 -19.12 2.85 0.51
N ARG A 130 -17.86 2.79 0.98
CA ARG A 130 -17.55 2.75 2.41
C ARG A 130 -16.29 3.54 2.71
N PRO A 131 -16.38 4.58 3.56
CA PRO A 131 -15.18 5.31 3.99
C PRO A 131 -14.33 4.44 4.91
N VAL A 132 -13.02 4.64 4.82
CA VAL A 132 -12.00 4.02 5.67
C VAL A 132 -11.10 5.12 6.21
N TYR A 133 -11.00 5.17 7.52
CA TYR A 133 -10.27 6.20 8.23
C TYR A 133 -8.96 5.66 8.81
N GLN A 134 -7.96 6.53 8.94
CA GLN A 134 -6.75 6.22 9.70
C GLN A 134 -7.13 5.86 11.13
N GLN A 135 -6.38 4.93 11.73
CA GLN A 135 -6.61 4.57 13.15
C GLN A 135 -5.91 5.53 14.11
N LEU A 136 -4.87 6.23 13.64
CA LEU A 136 -4.25 7.31 14.36
C LEU A 136 -5.20 8.51 14.37
N SER A 137 -5.39 9.13 15.53
CA SER A 137 -6.28 10.29 15.68
C SER A 137 -5.86 11.44 14.75
N PRO A 138 -6.82 12.21 14.21
CA PRO A 138 -6.48 13.42 13.47
C PRO A 138 -5.60 14.38 14.29
N GLY A 139 -4.61 14.99 13.63
CA GLY A 139 -3.70 15.90 14.30
C GLY A 139 -2.36 16.07 13.59
N ILE A 140 -1.51 16.87 14.19
CA ILE A 140 -0.14 17.14 13.74
C ILE A 140 0.82 16.50 14.73
N TYR A 141 1.65 15.61 14.22
CA TYR A 141 2.64 14.84 14.97
C TYR A 141 4.04 15.34 14.58
N ASP A 142 4.74 15.97 15.51
CA ASP A 142 6.16 16.30 15.37
C ASP A 142 7.04 15.06 15.54
N ARG A 143 8.35 15.20 15.38
CA ARG A 143 9.28 14.08 15.49
C ARG A 143 9.16 13.32 16.82
N ALA A 144 9.01 14.01 17.94
CA ALA A 144 8.89 13.37 19.25
C ALA A 144 7.59 12.57 19.38
N ALA A 145 6.47 13.10 18.89
CA ALA A 145 5.19 12.41 18.84
C ALA A 145 5.24 11.21 17.87
N ILE A 146 5.93 11.34 16.73
CA ILE A 146 6.10 10.23 15.77
C ILE A 146 6.89 9.09 16.41
N GLU A 147 7.98 9.36 17.10
CA GLU A 147 8.79 8.37 17.81
C GLU A 147 7.99 7.65 18.90
N LYS A 148 7.19 8.41 19.65
CA LYS A 148 6.42 7.88 20.77
C LYS A 148 5.15 7.12 20.33
N ASP A 149 4.36 7.70 19.42
CA ASP A 149 2.98 7.27 19.17
C ASP A 149 2.78 6.61 17.80
N VAL A 150 3.63 6.91 16.79
CA VAL A 150 3.48 6.40 15.43
C VAL A 150 4.37 5.19 15.18
N ILE A 151 5.69 5.33 15.31
CA ILE A 151 6.67 4.28 15.02
C ILE A 151 6.36 2.97 15.78
N PRO A 152 6.00 2.98 17.08
CA PRO A 152 5.65 1.77 17.82
C PRO A 152 4.40 1.04 17.30
N ASN A 153 3.64 1.65 16.40
CA ASN A 153 2.35 1.17 15.92
C ASN A 153 2.28 0.95 14.40
N LEU A 154 3.43 1.04 13.69
CA LEU A 154 3.51 0.82 12.24
C LEU A 154 3.44 -0.66 11.87
N LEU A 155 3.94 -1.55 12.72
CA LEU A 155 4.03 -3.00 12.47
C LEU A 155 3.48 -3.83 13.64
N GLY A 156 3.14 -5.07 13.35
CA GLY A 156 2.75 -6.07 14.34
C GLY A 156 1.33 -5.94 14.87
N ARG A 157 0.48 -5.20 14.18
CA ARG A 157 -0.93 -4.98 14.56
C ARG A 157 -1.87 -5.42 13.45
N GLU A 158 -3.01 -5.99 13.82
CA GLU A 158 -4.07 -6.36 12.87
C GLU A 158 -4.61 -5.14 12.11
N ASN A 159 -4.78 -4.01 12.81
CA ASN A 159 -5.15 -2.72 12.24
C ASN A 159 -4.02 -1.72 12.48
N ARG A 160 -3.42 -1.24 11.42
CA ARG A 160 -2.33 -0.27 11.49
C ARG A 160 -2.86 1.12 11.84
N TYR A 161 -2.09 1.88 12.61
CA TYR A 161 -2.45 3.25 12.98
C TYR A 161 -2.45 4.19 11.78
N VAL A 162 -1.47 4.04 10.90
CA VAL A 162 -1.37 4.77 9.64
C VAL A 162 -1.31 3.75 8.50
N THR A 163 -2.11 3.97 7.48
CA THR A 163 -2.07 3.15 6.26
C THR A 163 -0.70 3.22 5.59
N ILE A 164 -0.10 2.08 5.30
CA ILE A 164 1.22 2.01 4.64
C ILE A 164 1.10 2.18 3.11
N SER A 165 -0.07 2.43 2.55
CA SER A 165 -0.16 2.79 1.13
C SER A 165 0.51 4.14 0.84
N ARG A 166 1.17 4.26 -0.32
CA ARG A 166 1.70 5.54 -0.83
C ARG A 166 0.59 6.47 -1.34
N CYS A 167 -0.58 5.89 -1.69
CA CYS A 167 -1.75 6.65 -2.10
C CYS A 167 -2.35 7.45 -0.93
N MET A 168 -3.26 8.37 -1.21
CA MET A 168 -3.94 9.25 -0.24
C MET A 168 -2.98 10.09 0.64
N LYS A 169 -1.78 10.39 0.16
CA LYS A 169 -0.77 11.17 0.90
C LYS A 169 -0.09 12.21 0.02
N LEU A 170 0.22 13.37 0.61
CA LEU A 170 1.30 14.22 0.12
C LEU A 170 2.57 13.90 0.92
N ILE A 171 3.65 13.61 0.21
CA ILE A 171 4.90 13.12 0.80
C ILE A 171 6.03 14.01 0.33
N GLY A 172 6.80 14.58 1.25
CA GLY A 172 8.02 15.29 0.93
C GLY A 172 8.93 14.44 0.04
N ARG A 173 9.35 14.98 -1.11
CA ARG A 173 10.12 14.24 -2.13
C ARG A 173 11.31 13.50 -1.55
N ARG A 174 12.03 14.14 -0.63
CA ARG A 174 13.23 13.60 0.01
C ARG A 174 12.98 12.27 0.71
N LEU A 175 11.81 12.09 1.34
CA LEU A 175 11.45 10.82 2.00
C LEU A 175 11.39 9.65 1.01
N ILE A 176 10.91 9.90 -0.20
CA ILE A 176 10.82 8.86 -1.24
C ILE A 176 12.20 8.59 -1.84
N GLU A 177 12.94 9.64 -2.22
CA GLU A 177 14.25 9.49 -2.86
C GLU A 177 15.26 8.77 -1.96
N GLU A 178 15.38 9.14 -0.69
CA GLU A 178 16.31 8.51 0.26
C GLU A 178 15.95 7.05 0.57
N ASN A 179 14.66 6.68 0.45
CA ASN A 179 14.16 5.35 0.80
C ASN A 179 13.92 4.44 -0.41
N CYS A 180 14.04 4.94 -1.65
CA CYS A 180 13.95 4.13 -2.88
C CYS A 180 14.91 2.92 -2.91
N LYS A 181 16.00 2.96 -2.16
CA LYS A 181 16.97 1.86 -2.03
C LYS A 181 16.39 0.58 -1.44
N TYR A 182 15.30 0.67 -0.67
CA TYR A 182 14.64 -0.49 -0.07
C TYR A 182 13.62 -1.16 -0.98
N THR A 183 13.25 -0.51 -2.08
CA THR A 183 12.27 -1.09 -3.00
C THR A 183 12.86 -2.25 -3.78
N ASN A 184 12.13 -3.35 -3.82
CA ASN A 184 12.53 -4.56 -4.52
C ASN A 184 11.45 -4.92 -5.57
N PRO A 185 11.75 -4.89 -6.88
CA PRO A 185 10.77 -5.21 -7.93
C PRO A 185 10.18 -6.62 -7.85
N LEU A 186 10.83 -7.53 -7.13
CA LEU A 186 10.33 -8.87 -6.90
C LEU A 186 9.26 -8.94 -5.80
N VAL A 187 9.13 -7.88 -4.99
CA VAL A 187 8.03 -7.73 -4.02
C VAL A 187 6.83 -7.14 -4.75
N VAL A 188 5.89 -7.98 -5.13
CA VAL A 188 4.68 -7.59 -5.87
C VAL A 188 3.49 -7.30 -4.95
N THR A 189 3.40 -8.03 -3.83
CA THR A 189 2.34 -7.83 -2.83
C THR A 189 2.94 -7.21 -1.57
N GLY A 190 2.39 -6.07 -1.14
CA GLY A 190 2.90 -5.33 0.01
C GLY A 190 4.14 -4.47 -0.31
N GLU A 191 4.37 -4.17 -1.59
CA GLU A 191 5.48 -3.33 -2.07
C GLU A 191 5.49 -1.95 -1.45
N ASP A 192 4.33 -1.39 -1.14
CA ASP A 192 4.20 -0.13 -0.40
C ASP A 192 4.93 -0.14 0.95
N THR A 193 5.00 -1.30 1.62
CA THR A 193 5.74 -1.43 2.87
C THR A 193 7.23 -1.12 2.67
N THR A 194 7.79 -1.46 1.52
CA THR A 194 9.22 -1.29 1.24
C THR A 194 9.63 0.18 1.07
N ILE A 195 8.68 1.07 0.76
CA ILE A 195 8.93 2.51 0.61
C ILE A 195 8.29 3.33 1.73
N MET A 196 7.05 3.04 2.14
CA MET A 196 6.35 3.85 3.10
C MET A 196 6.75 3.58 4.56
N LEU A 197 7.12 2.35 4.90
CA LEU A 197 7.62 2.07 6.25
C LEU A 197 8.88 2.89 6.56
N PRO A 198 9.96 2.86 5.78
CA PRO A 198 11.13 3.68 6.06
C PRO A 198 10.84 5.19 5.92
N ALA A 199 9.96 5.62 5.02
CA ALA A 199 9.55 7.01 4.91
C ALA A 199 8.82 7.51 6.18
N LEU A 200 7.91 6.72 6.76
CA LEU A 200 7.24 7.05 8.01
C LEU A 200 8.20 7.04 9.22
N ILE A 201 9.20 6.16 9.21
CA ILE A 201 10.26 6.14 10.24
C ILE A 201 11.12 7.40 10.16
N ASP A 202 11.46 7.87 8.97
CA ASP A 202 12.31 9.07 8.75
C ASP A 202 11.52 10.38 8.80
N CYS A 203 10.20 10.34 8.90
CA CYS A 203 9.33 11.50 8.90
C CYS A 203 9.59 12.37 10.12
N ASN A 204 9.71 13.70 9.91
CA ASN A 204 9.84 14.69 10.98
C ASN A 204 8.50 15.30 11.38
N ARG A 205 7.56 15.32 10.44
CA ARG A 205 6.24 15.89 10.66
C ARG A 205 5.19 15.05 9.91
N LEU A 206 4.23 14.50 10.64
CA LEU A 206 3.10 13.76 10.09
C LEU A 206 1.80 14.49 10.42
N VAL A 207 1.00 14.76 9.41
CA VAL A 207 -0.38 15.23 9.58
C VAL A 207 -1.34 14.10 9.25
N VAL A 208 -2.29 13.84 10.14
CA VAL A 208 -3.45 12.99 9.87
C VAL A 208 -4.66 13.91 9.79
N MET A 209 -5.27 13.97 8.62
CA MET A 209 -6.42 14.83 8.36
C MET A 209 -7.68 14.34 9.10
N ASP A 210 -8.59 15.24 9.40
CA ASP A 210 -9.82 14.92 10.16
C ASP A 210 -10.91 14.39 9.23
N HIS A 211 -11.01 13.08 9.15
CA HIS A 211 -12.10 12.34 8.47
C HIS A 211 -12.40 12.86 7.05
N LYS A 212 -11.34 12.95 6.23
CA LYS A 212 -11.41 13.47 4.87
C LYS A 212 -11.09 12.36 3.86
N PRO A 213 -12.09 11.53 3.47
CA PRO A 213 -11.89 10.39 2.58
C PRO A 213 -11.96 10.80 1.10
N TYR A 214 -10.99 11.59 0.66
CA TYR A 214 -10.94 12.16 -0.71
C TYR A 214 -10.49 11.20 -1.79
N TYR A 215 -9.83 10.09 -1.43
CA TYR A 215 -9.31 9.11 -2.37
C TYR A 215 -10.34 7.99 -2.55
N HIS A 216 -10.78 7.76 -3.79
CA HIS A 216 -11.74 6.72 -4.14
C HIS A 216 -11.01 5.51 -4.69
N TYR A 217 -10.89 4.47 -3.87
CA TYR A 217 -10.32 3.19 -4.23
C TYR A 217 -11.39 2.30 -4.89
N LEU A 218 -11.20 2.00 -6.17
CA LEU A 218 -12.12 1.13 -6.91
C LEU A 218 -11.87 -0.34 -6.58
N TYR A 219 -12.83 -0.97 -5.91
CA TYR A 219 -12.80 -2.39 -5.61
C TYR A 219 -13.26 -3.20 -6.81
N VAL A 220 -12.32 -3.69 -7.62
CA VAL A 220 -12.58 -4.58 -8.75
C VAL A 220 -12.30 -6.02 -8.33
N GLN A 221 -13.26 -6.94 -8.53
CA GLN A 221 -13.05 -8.36 -8.20
C GLN A 221 -11.88 -8.98 -8.98
N GLU A 222 -11.56 -8.45 -10.14
CA GLU A 222 -10.50 -8.90 -11.03
C GLU A 222 -9.14 -8.24 -10.76
N SER A 223 -9.04 -7.37 -9.75
CA SER A 223 -7.76 -6.72 -9.40
C SER A 223 -6.68 -7.73 -9.02
N MET A 224 -5.41 -7.33 -9.14
CA MET A 224 -4.25 -8.18 -8.80
C MET A 224 -4.32 -8.72 -7.37
N ILE A 225 -4.89 -7.96 -6.43
CA ILE A 225 -5.03 -8.34 -5.01
C ILE A 225 -6.04 -9.49 -4.82
N HIS A 226 -7.00 -9.65 -5.75
CA HIS A 226 -8.08 -10.62 -5.63
C HIS A 226 -7.85 -11.88 -6.47
N LYS A 227 -6.96 -11.85 -7.47
CA LYS A 227 -6.56 -13.02 -8.25
C LYS A 227 -5.67 -13.94 -7.42
N TYR A 228 -5.83 -15.26 -7.64
CA TYR A 228 -4.94 -16.24 -7.03
C TYR A 228 -3.50 -16.03 -7.48
N ASN A 229 -2.62 -15.81 -6.53
CA ASN A 229 -1.19 -15.68 -6.77
C ASN A 229 -0.46 -16.92 -6.25
N LYS A 230 0.04 -17.76 -7.15
CA LYS A 230 0.76 -19.00 -6.81
C LYS A 230 2.10 -18.71 -6.11
N GLY A 231 2.73 -17.57 -6.40
CA GLY A 231 4.02 -17.16 -5.83
C GLY A 231 3.91 -16.31 -4.56
N LEU A 232 2.70 -16.16 -3.97
CA LEU A 232 2.51 -15.25 -2.85
C LEU A 232 3.32 -15.64 -1.61
N TYR A 233 3.52 -16.93 -1.35
CA TYR A 233 4.32 -17.37 -0.20
C TYR A 233 5.77 -16.89 -0.31
N GLU A 234 6.41 -17.13 -1.44
CA GLU A 234 7.79 -16.71 -1.72
C GLU A 234 7.91 -15.18 -1.72
N ASN A 235 6.90 -14.49 -2.26
CA ASN A 235 6.82 -13.04 -2.23
C ASN A 235 6.75 -12.49 -0.79
N ILE A 236 5.95 -13.10 0.08
CA ILE A 236 5.87 -12.71 1.49
C ILE A 236 7.16 -12.99 2.25
N LEU A 237 7.88 -14.07 1.95
CA LEU A 237 9.20 -14.31 2.55
C LEU A 237 10.18 -13.18 2.20
N LEU A 238 10.20 -12.75 0.94
CA LEU A 238 11.03 -11.65 0.49
C LEU A 238 10.62 -10.30 1.13
N LEU A 239 9.31 -10.06 1.28
CA LEU A 239 8.80 -8.88 1.99
C LEU A 239 9.25 -8.86 3.45
N ILE A 240 9.22 -10.00 4.15
CA ILE A 240 9.70 -10.13 5.53
C ILE A 240 11.19 -9.80 5.60
N GLU A 241 12.01 -10.37 4.73
CA GLU A 241 13.45 -10.13 4.67
C GLU A 241 13.75 -8.64 4.42
N THR A 242 13.09 -8.05 3.42
CA THR A 242 13.23 -6.61 3.11
C THR A 242 12.84 -5.74 4.31
N THR A 243 11.73 -6.06 4.98
CA THR A 243 11.27 -5.30 6.16
C THR A 243 12.23 -5.44 7.33
N GLN A 244 12.80 -6.63 7.54
CA GLN A 244 13.85 -6.83 8.55
C GLN A 244 15.11 -6.01 8.22
N GLN A 245 15.50 -5.91 6.94
CA GLN A 245 16.62 -5.09 6.53
C GLN A 245 16.37 -3.60 6.81
N ILE A 246 15.18 -3.09 6.45
CA ILE A 246 14.77 -1.71 6.78
C ILE A 246 14.92 -1.44 8.27
N VAL A 247 14.41 -2.34 9.12
CA VAL A 247 14.46 -2.18 10.56
C VAL A 247 15.91 -2.22 11.09
N ARG A 248 16.77 -3.08 10.55
CA ARG A 248 18.20 -3.11 10.92
C ARG A 248 18.94 -1.84 10.54
N ASP A 249 18.58 -1.23 9.42
CA ASP A 249 19.23 0.00 8.96
C ASP A 249 18.75 1.24 9.73
N LYS A 250 17.53 1.20 10.28
CA LYS A 250 16.89 2.35 10.92
C LYS A 250 17.04 2.37 12.45
N PHE A 251 17.26 1.22 13.08
CA PHE A 251 17.27 1.11 14.53
C PHE A 251 18.53 0.39 15.05
N ALA A 252 18.88 0.62 16.31
CA ALA A 252 20.01 -0.01 16.98
C ALA A 252 19.64 -0.42 18.42
N GLY A 253 20.48 -1.24 19.05
CA GLY A 253 20.37 -1.62 20.47
C GLY A 253 19.04 -2.31 20.82
N GLU A 254 18.44 -1.89 21.92
CA GLU A 254 17.16 -2.44 22.42
C GLU A 254 15.99 -2.15 21.48
N GLU A 255 15.98 -0.97 20.88
CA GLU A 255 14.96 -0.58 19.92
C GLU A 255 14.94 -1.51 18.70
N LEU A 256 16.10 -1.84 18.13
CA LEU A 256 16.21 -2.81 17.04
C LEU A 256 15.57 -4.14 17.43
N SER A 257 15.88 -4.64 18.62
CA SER A 257 15.34 -5.92 19.10
C SER A 257 13.80 -5.88 19.21
N LEU A 258 13.25 -4.74 19.67
CA LEU A 258 11.82 -4.54 19.78
C LEU A 258 11.16 -4.48 18.40
N ARG A 259 11.74 -3.73 17.46
CA ARG A 259 11.18 -3.58 16.10
C ARG A 259 11.24 -4.88 15.29
N LEU A 260 12.32 -5.67 15.44
CA LEU A 260 12.39 -7.00 14.82
C LEU A 260 11.28 -7.93 15.34
N LYS A 261 10.94 -7.89 16.63
CA LYS A 261 9.77 -8.62 17.15
C LYS A 261 8.46 -8.16 16.51
N GLN A 262 8.31 -6.86 16.23
CA GLN A 262 7.14 -6.35 15.52
C GLN A 262 7.10 -6.81 14.06
N VAL A 263 8.25 -6.93 13.39
CA VAL A 263 8.30 -7.55 12.05
C VAL A 263 7.83 -9.00 12.10
N ASP A 264 8.26 -9.78 13.12
CA ASP A 264 7.78 -11.16 13.27
C ASP A 264 6.25 -11.21 13.53
N GLN A 265 5.70 -10.27 14.30
CA GLN A 265 4.25 -10.15 14.50
C GLN A 265 3.53 -9.82 13.19
N GLU A 266 4.04 -8.88 12.41
CA GLU A 266 3.51 -8.51 11.10
C GLU A 266 3.60 -9.69 10.11
N ALA A 267 4.69 -10.45 10.15
CA ALA A 267 4.88 -11.64 9.33
C ALA A 267 3.78 -12.69 9.56
N VAL A 268 3.27 -12.82 10.80
CA VAL A 268 2.12 -13.71 11.06
C VAL A 268 0.88 -13.24 10.30
N PHE A 269 0.60 -11.93 10.27
CA PHE A 269 -0.54 -11.39 9.49
C PHE A 269 -0.34 -11.58 7.98
N TRP A 270 0.88 -11.38 7.48
CA TRP A 270 1.18 -11.65 6.06
C TRP A 270 1.03 -13.13 5.71
N MET A 271 1.42 -14.05 6.59
CA MET A 271 1.18 -15.48 6.38
C MET A 271 -0.32 -15.83 6.38
N MET A 272 -1.14 -15.13 7.15
CA MET A 272 -2.61 -15.28 7.04
C MET A 272 -3.12 -14.87 5.66
N LEU A 273 -2.52 -13.85 5.02
CA LEU A 273 -2.85 -13.47 3.64
C LEU A 273 -2.52 -14.60 2.65
N VAL A 274 -1.38 -15.29 2.82
CA VAL A 274 -1.03 -16.48 2.03
C VAL A 274 -2.09 -17.57 2.19
N LEU A 275 -2.51 -17.86 3.40
CA LEU A 275 -3.55 -18.86 3.65
C LEU A 275 -4.91 -18.47 3.03
N LYS A 276 -5.27 -17.18 3.09
CA LYS A 276 -6.48 -16.65 2.42
C LYS A 276 -6.41 -16.87 0.91
N ASN A 277 -5.29 -16.52 0.30
CA ASN A 277 -5.06 -16.69 -1.14
C ASN A 277 -5.21 -18.16 -1.56
N GLU A 278 -4.58 -19.10 -0.86
CA GLU A 278 -4.69 -20.52 -1.14
C GLU A 278 -6.13 -21.04 -0.93
N ALA A 279 -6.74 -20.69 0.18
CA ALA A 279 -8.10 -21.16 0.50
C ALA A 279 -9.15 -20.65 -0.49
N ARG A 280 -8.97 -19.49 -1.11
CA ARG A 280 -9.91 -18.89 -2.07
C ARG A 280 -9.63 -19.36 -3.50
N GLY A 281 -8.38 -19.19 -3.94
CA GLY A 281 -7.99 -19.23 -5.34
C GLY A 281 -7.51 -20.60 -5.83
N ASN A 282 -7.20 -21.55 -4.94
CA ASN A 282 -6.64 -22.85 -5.30
C ASN A 282 -7.58 -24.03 -4.97
N PRO A 283 -8.63 -24.30 -5.77
CA PRO A 283 -9.64 -25.30 -5.42
C PRO A 283 -9.11 -26.74 -5.35
N LYS A 284 -8.04 -27.05 -6.08
CA LYS A 284 -7.48 -28.42 -6.16
C LYS A 284 -6.30 -28.66 -5.22
N GLY A 285 -5.44 -27.62 -4.99
CA GLY A 285 -4.19 -27.76 -4.26
C GLY A 285 -4.16 -27.09 -2.87
N TYR A 286 -5.21 -26.39 -2.45
CA TYR A 286 -5.21 -25.58 -1.24
C TYR A 286 -4.81 -26.34 0.03
N ARG A 287 -5.23 -27.63 0.15
CA ARG A 287 -4.93 -28.43 1.35
C ARG A 287 -3.43 -28.64 1.52
N ASP A 288 -2.80 -29.15 0.47
CA ASP A 288 -1.38 -29.49 0.51
C ASP A 288 -0.52 -28.24 0.63
N ASN A 289 -0.88 -27.15 -0.10
CA ASN A 289 -0.16 -25.89 -0.04
C ASN A 289 -0.28 -25.24 1.34
N ILE A 290 -1.48 -25.14 1.92
CA ILE A 290 -1.67 -24.58 3.27
C ILE A 290 -0.90 -25.41 4.30
N LEU A 291 -0.98 -26.74 4.24
CA LEU A 291 -0.24 -27.62 5.14
C LEU A 291 1.27 -27.45 4.97
N LYS A 292 1.78 -27.34 3.73
CA LYS A 292 3.18 -27.09 3.43
C LYS A 292 3.64 -25.75 4.03
N VAL A 293 2.90 -24.67 3.81
CA VAL A 293 3.20 -23.33 4.38
C VAL A 293 3.20 -23.39 5.90
N CYS A 294 2.15 -23.90 6.53
CA CYS A 294 2.05 -23.97 8.00
C CYS A 294 3.10 -24.87 8.67
N LYS A 295 3.62 -25.87 7.94
CA LYS A 295 4.67 -26.77 8.44
C LYS A 295 6.08 -26.33 8.09
N SER A 296 6.25 -25.24 7.33
CA SER A 296 7.57 -24.67 7.04
C SER A 296 8.27 -24.19 8.30
N ASP A 297 9.60 -24.25 8.32
CA ASP A 297 10.40 -23.84 9.49
C ASP A 297 10.12 -22.38 9.85
N THR A 298 9.98 -21.50 8.86
CA THR A 298 9.65 -20.08 9.07
C THR A 298 8.34 -19.91 9.82
N VAL A 299 7.24 -20.51 9.34
CA VAL A 299 5.93 -20.35 9.99
C VAL A 299 5.89 -21.04 11.34
N ARG A 300 6.54 -22.20 11.50
CA ARG A 300 6.64 -22.90 12.79
C ARG A 300 7.39 -22.07 13.82
N LYS A 301 8.50 -21.44 13.43
CA LYS A 301 9.25 -20.52 14.28
C LYS A 301 8.39 -19.32 14.67
N LEU A 302 7.78 -18.64 13.71
CA LEU A 302 6.90 -17.48 13.96
C LEU A 302 5.81 -17.83 14.98
N ILE A 303 5.05 -18.92 14.78
CA ILE A 303 3.96 -19.32 15.68
C ILE A 303 4.45 -19.69 17.07
N LYS A 304 5.64 -20.27 17.21
CA LYS A 304 6.22 -20.66 18.50
C LYS A 304 6.74 -19.45 19.30
N GLU A 305 7.40 -18.51 18.62
CA GLU A 305 8.17 -17.43 19.25
C GLU A 305 7.40 -16.10 19.31
N THR A 306 6.35 -15.94 18.48
CA THR A 306 5.64 -14.67 18.33
C THR A 306 4.26 -14.73 18.95
N ARG A 307 3.95 -13.75 19.78
CA ARG A 307 2.59 -13.53 20.31
C ARG A 307 1.95 -12.35 19.59
N ILE A 308 0.74 -12.57 19.05
CA ILE A 308 -0.08 -11.54 18.42
C ILE A 308 -1.46 -11.48 19.06
N GLU A 309 -2.07 -10.31 19.04
CA GLU A 309 -3.46 -10.12 19.36
C GLU A 309 -4.28 -10.17 18.07
N VAL A 310 -5.24 -11.10 17.99
CA VAL A 310 -6.13 -11.27 16.84
C VAL A 310 -7.56 -11.00 17.27
N LYS A 311 -8.16 -9.92 16.75
CA LYS A 311 -9.52 -9.47 17.08
C LYS A 311 -10.55 -9.99 16.08
N GLU A 312 -10.23 -9.92 14.79
CA GLU A 312 -11.11 -10.34 13.70
C GLU A 312 -11.38 -11.84 13.72
N LYS A 313 -12.65 -12.25 13.66
CA LYS A 313 -13.06 -13.66 13.68
C LYS A 313 -12.42 -14.48 12.54
N SER A 314 -12.34 -13.93 11.35
CA SER A 314 -11.73 -14.57 10.19
C SER A 314 -10.24 -14.83 10.42
N ASN A 315 -9.52 -13.87 10.99
CA ASN A 315 -8.10 -14.00 11.28
C ASN A 315 -7.82 -14.96 12.45
N ARG A 316 -8.73 -15.04 13.45
CA ARG A 316 -8.64 -16.07 14.51
C ARG A 316 -8.66 -17.49 13.95
N LEU A 317 -9.51 -17.75 12.95
CA LEU A 317 -9.55 -19.06 12.29
C LEU A 317 -8.25 -19.35 11.53
N LEU A 318 -7.71 -18.36 10.79
CA LEU A 318 -6.43 -18.48 10.10
C LEU A 318 -5.29 -18.76 11.09
N TYR A 319 -5.23 -18.02 12.20
CA TYR A 319 -4.23 -18.24 13.25
C TYR A 319 -4.34 -19.63 13.87
N LEU A 320 -5.57 -20.11 14.09
CA LEU A 320 -5.81 -21.47 14.59
C LEU A 320 -5.27 -22.54 13.63
N VAL A 321 -5.50 -22.36 12.30
CA VAL A 321 -4.96 -23.26 11.29
C VAL A 321 -3.43 -23.26 11.28
N MET A 322 -2.81 -22.08 11.37
CA MET A 322 -1.34 -21.98 11.47
C MET A 322 -0.79 -22.69 12.71
N LYS A 323 -1.52 -22.61 13.84
CA LYS A 323 -1.11 -23.22 15.11
C LYS A 323 -1.29 -24.75 15.12
N TYR A 324 -2.38 -25.23 14.52
CA TYR A 324 -2.78 -26.65 14.50
C TYR A 324 -3.07 -27.12 13.06
N PRO A 325 -2.05 -27.17 12.19
CA PRO A 325 -2.24 -27.50 10.78
C PRO A 325 -2.54 -28.98 10.58
N ASN A 326 -3.79 -29.29 10.22
CA ASN A 326 -4.26 -30.61 9.84
C ASN A 326 -5.37 -30.52 8.78
N HIS A 327 -5.72 -31.64 8.17
CA HIS A 327 -6.70 -31.68 7.10
C HIS A 327 -8.09 -31.15 7.52
N LEU A 328 -8.50 -31.38 8.77
CA LEU A 328 -9.79 -30.92 9.29
C LEU A 328 -9.81 -29.39 9.39
N THR A 329 -8.81 -28.79 10.07
CA THR A 329 -8.73 -27.33 10.27
C THR A 329 -8.62 -26.58 8.94
N VAL A 330 -7.85 -27.11 7.98
CA VAL A 330 -7.73 -26.53 6.63
C VAL A 330 -9.04 -26.64 5.85
N SER A 331 -9.77 -27.75 5.97
CA SER A 331 -11.08 -27.91 5.30
C SER A 331 -12.12 -26.95 5.88
N LEU A 332 -12.16 -26.78 7.19
CA LEU A 332 -13.02 -25.80 7.86
C LEU A 332 -12.70 -24.37 7.43
N LEU A 333 -11.43 -24.03 7.33
CA LEU A 333 -11.00 -22.72 6.81
C LEU A 333 -11.58 -22.45 5.43
N ARG A 334 -11.45 -23.41 4.50
CA ARG A 334 -11.97 -23.22 3.15
C ARG A 334 -13.49 -23.04 3.12
N LEU A 335 -14.24 -23.85 3.88
CA LEU A 335 -15.69 -23.70 3.97
C LEU A 335 -16.08 -22.32 4.50
N ALA A 336 -15.41 -21.84 5.56
CA ALA A 336 -15.63 -20.53 6.12
C ALA A 336 -15.31 -19.41 5.11
N MET A 337 -14.19 -19.52 4.36
CA MET A 337 -13.82 -18.54 3.33
C MET A 337 -14.84 -18.51 2.18
N ILE A 338 -15.29 -19.66 1.67
CA ILE A 338 -16.32 -19.71 0.62
C ILE A 338 -17.63 -19.06 1.11
N TRP A 339 -18.02 -19.30 2.36
CA TRP A 339 -19.24 -18.72 2.92
C TRP A 339 -19.13 -17.21 3.12
N TYR A 340 -17.98 -16.74 3.61
CA TYR A 340 -17.73 -15.31 3.87
C TYR A 340 -17.74 -14.47 2.60
N TYR A 341 -17.21 -14.99 1.49
CA TYR A 341 -17.11 -14.28 0.21
C TYR A 341 -18.29 -14.51 -0.75
N ARG A 342 -19.28 -15.31 -0.35
CA ARG A 342 -20.57 -15.42 -1.07
C ARG A 342 -21.59 -14.39 -0.61
N LYS A 343 -21.30 -13.67 0.46
CA LYS A 343 -22.09 -12.53 0.96
C LYS A 343 -21.50 -11.22 0.46
#